data_16e05f2ac64c9088f24b7b44fcddd0d0
#
_entry.id   16e05f2ac64c9088f24b7b44fcddd0d0
#
_cell.length_a   1.000
_cell.length_b   1.000
_cell.length_c   1.000
_cell.angle_alpha   90.00
_cell.angle_beta   90.00
_cell.angle_gamma   90.00
#
_symmetry.space_group_name_H-M   'P 1'
#
loop_
_entity.id
_entity.type
_entity.pdbx_description
1 polymer ?
#
loop_
_entity_poly.entity_id
_entity_poly.type
_entity_poly.pdbx_seq_one_letter_code
_entity_poly.pdbx_strand_id
1 'polypeptide(L)'
;MAVIAKMNPDRKVWVVDINEKRIAAWNSPDYALPIYEPGLVEVVREVRGKNLFFSTDIAAAVKACDIVFVGVNTPTKMFGRGKGRASDLQYWEATAREIKSFAQSDKIIVEKSTLPVRTAAAMDAILNDHAEHTFTVLSNPEFLAEGTAIKDLLEPDRVLVGGPETPAGRAAIAALVDIYAAWVPREKILTTNVWSAELTKLAANAFLAQRVSSINAIAGLCEATGADVDEVAKVMGADHRIGPKFLKAGPGFGGSCFKKDVLNLVYLCETFGLHTAADYWSQVIVMNDH
;
A
#
# COMPACT_ATOMS: atom_id res chain seq x y z
N MET A 1 -5.09 7.42 -7.84
CA MET A 1 -5.14 7.80 -9.29
C MET A 1 -5.75 9.20 -9.50
N ALA A 2 -6.86 9.59 -8.84
CA ALA A 2 -7.44 10.92 -9.01
C ALA A 2 -6.48 12.08 -8.68
N VAL A 3 -5.72 11.96 -7.58
CA VAL A 3 -4.67 12.96 -7.23
C VAL A 3 -3.55 12.99 -8.28
N ILE A 4 -3.10 11.83 -8.79
CA ILE A 4 -2.12 11.79 -9.88
C ILE A 4 -2.64 12.54 -11.11
N ALA A 5 -3.89 12.29 -11.51
CA ALA A 5 -4.51 13.00 -12.63
C ALA A 5 -4.60 14.52 -12.39
N LYS A 6 -4.98 14.94 -11.17
CA LYS A 6 -5.04 16.35 -10.79
C LYS A 6 -3.69 17.05 -10.88
N MET A 7 -2.65 16.39 -10.39
CA MET A 7 -1.30 16.97 -10.30
C MET A 7 -0.48 16.83 -11.59
N ASN A 8 -0.97 16.03 -12.55
CA ASN A 8 -0.35 15.82 -13.86
C ASN A 8 -1.39 16.03 -14.97
N PRO A 9 -1.81 17.27 -15.28
CA PRO A 9 -2.90 17.55 -16.22
C PRO A 9 -2.60 17.08 -17.65
N ASP A 10 -1.35 16.99 -18.04
CA ASP A 10 -0.90 16.56 -19.37
C ASP A 10 -0.84 15.03 -19.53
N ARG A 11 -1.04 14.26 -18.46
CA ARG A 11 -1.03 12.80 -18.48
C ARG A 11 -2.45 12.25 -18.45
N LYS A 12 -2.74 11.28 -19.30
CA LYS A 12 -4.00 10.53 -19.25
C LYS A 12 -3.90 9.41 -18.20
N VAL A 13 -4.92 9.31 -17.36
CA VAL A 13 -5.02 8.32 -16.29
C VAL A 13 -6.28 7.49 -16.51
N TRP A 14 -6.10 6.18 -16.61
CA TRP A 14 -7.19 5.22 -16.69
C TRP A 14 -7.31 4.48 -15.36
N VAL A 15 -8.52 4.34 -14.86
CA VAL A 15 -8.86 3.46 -13.73
C VAL A 15 -9.77 2.38 -14.28
N VAL A 16 -9.33 1.13 -14.20
CA VAL A 16 -10.09 -0.01 -14.72
C VAL A 16 -10.41 -1.01 -13.61
N ASP A 17 -11.60 -1.57 -13.68
CA ASP A 17 -12.08 -2.62 -12.77
C ASP A 17 -13.03 -3.53 -13.55
N ILE A 18 -12.98 -4.84 -13.28
CA ILE A 18 -13.90 -5.83 -13.86
C ILE A 18 -15.34 -5.65 -13.35
N ASN A 19 -15.53 -4.93 -12.25
CA ASN A 19 -16.82 -4.69 -11.63
C ASN A 19 -17.55 -3.51 -12.30
N GLU A 20 -18.47 -3.83 -13.21
CA GLU A 20 -19.28 -2.85 -13.94
C GLU A 20 -20.04 -1.89 -13.02
N LYS A 21 -20.59 -2.38 -11.90
CA LYS A 21 -21.34 -1.56 -10.94
C LYS A 21 -20.44 -0.52 -10.27
N ARG A 22 -19.21 -0.92 -9.95
CA ARG A 22 -18.21 -0.02 -9.37
C ARG A 22 -17.79 1.05 -10.39
N ILE A 23 -17.54 0.67 -11.63
CA ILE A 23 -17.21 1.62 -12.71
C ILE A 23 -18.38 2.55 -13.00
N ALA A 24 -19.63 2.05 -13.04
CA ALA A 24 -20.82 2.89 -13.18
C ALA A 24 -20.94 3.92 -12.04
N ALA A 25 -20.67 3.54 -10.80
CA ALA A 25 -20.66 4.46 -9.66
C ALA A 25 -19.55 5.55 -9.78
N TRP A 26 -18.35 5.18 -10.23
CA TRP A 26 -17.30 6.16 -10.53
C TRP A 26 -17.67 7.14 -11.64
N ASN A 27 -18.52 6.72 -12.58
CA ASN A 27 -19.03 7.52 -13.69
C ASN A 27 -20.38 8.20 -13.39
N SER A 28 -20.93 8.02 -12.19
CA SER A 28 -22.22 8.60 -11.79
C SER A 28 -22.25 10.12 -12.03
N PRO A 29 -23.29 10.66 -12.67
CA PRO A 29 -23.39 12.09 -13.01
C PRO A 29 -23.53 12.98 -11.77
N ASP A 30 -24.06 12.48 -10.68
CA ASP A 30 -24.23 13.15 -9.39
C ASP A 30 -23.04 12.98 -8.46
N TYR A 31 -21.97 12.30 -8.91
CA TYR A 31 -20.79 12.00 -8.12
C TYR A 31 -21.05 11.15 -6.86
N ALA A 32 -22.04 10.27 -6.90
CA ALA A 32 -22.27 9.23 -5.89
C ALA A 32 -21.15 8.16 -6.01
N LEU A 33 -19.94 8.50 -5.53
CA LEU A 33 -18.77 7.65 -5.68
C LEU A 33 -18.87 6.40 -4.79
N PRO A 34 -18.27 5.25 -5.20
CA PRO A 34 -18.38 3.99 -4.47
C PRO A 34 -17.56 3.93 -3.18
N ILE A 35 -16.80 4.98 -2.88
CA ILE A 35 -16.04 5.14 -1.63
C ILE A 35 -16.22 6.58 -1.12
N TYR A 36 -16.23 6.71 0.20
CA TYR A 36 -16.24 8.01 0.86
C TYR A 36 -14.84 8.34 1.39
N GLU A 37 -14.32 9.50 0.96
CA GLU A 37 -13.09 10.07 1.49
C GLU A 37 -13.20 11.60 1.41
N PRO A 38 -12.92 12.35 2.48
CA PRO A 38 -12.99 13.81 2.45
C PRO A 38 -12.14 14.41 1.32
N GLY A 39 -12.73 15.28 0.49
CA GLY A 39 -12.06 15.93 -0.63
C GLY A 39 -11.99 15.09 -1.93
N LEU A 40 -12.42 13.83 -1.91
CA LEU A 40 -12.33 12.97 -3.10
C LEU A 40 -13.28 13.42 -4.23
N VAL A 41 -14.52 13.80 -3.87
CA VAL A 41 -15.51 14.22 -4.85
C VAL A 41 -15.04 15.45 -5.62
N GLU A 42 -14.44 16.40 -4.92
CA GLU A 42 -13.90 17.65 -5.49
C GLU A 42 -12.78 17.34 -6.47
N VAL A 43 -11.83 16.46 -6.08
CA VAL A 43 -10.73 16.04 -6.94
C VAL A 43 -11.25 15.32 -8.19
N VAL A 44 -12.17 14.37 -8.04
CA VAL A 44 -12.73 13.62 -9.18
C VAL A 44 -13.51 14.55 -10.12
N ARG A 45 -14.29 15.50 -9.58
CA ARG A 45 -15.04 16.48 -10.38
C ARG A 45 -14.12 17.34 -11.24
N GLU A 46 -12.95 17.68 -10.74
CA GLU A 46 -11.97 18.53 -11.43
C GLU A 46 -11.36 17.82 -12.65
N VAL A 47 -11.13 16.50 -12.58
CA VAL A 47 -10.30 15.76 -13.56
C VAL A 47 -11.06 14.71 -14.38
N ARG A 48 -12.22 14.21 -13.92
CA ARG A 48 -13.01 13.18 -14.63
C ARG A 48 -13.50 13.72 -15.98
N GLY A 49 -13.29 12.95 -17.04
CA GLY A 49 -13.65 13.30 -18.41
C GLY A 49 -12.65 14.26 -19.09
N LYS A 50 -11.67 14.81 -18.36
CA LYS A 50 -10.56 15.60 -18.92
C LYS A 50 -9.35 14.70 -19.14
N ASN A 51 -8.73 14.24 -18.07
CA ASN A 51 -7.57 13.35 -18.11
C ASN A 51 -7.70 12.13 -17.15
N LEU A 52 -8.81 11.99 -16.42
CA LEU A 52 -9.15 10.81 -15.63
C LEU A 52 -10.37 10.11 -16.22
N PHE A 53 -10.21 8.82 -16.54
CA PHE A 53 -11.23 7.98 -17.17
C PHE A 53 -11.44 6.70 -16.38
N PHE A 54 -12.71 6.24 -16.27
CA PHE A 54 -13.08 4.99 -15.61
C PHE A 54 -13.72 4.05 -16.63
N SER A 55 -13.22 2.82 -16.73
CA SER A 55 -13.64 1.85 -17.74
C SER A 55 -13.56 0.42 -17.24
N THR A 56 -14.35 -0.48 -17.84
CA THR A 56 -14.18 -1.93 -17.71
C THR A 56 -13.29 -2.53 -18.79
N ASP A 57 -12.85 -1.73 -19.79
CA ASP A 57 -11.98 -2.19 -20.87
C ASP A 57 -10.53 -2.16 -20.45
N ILE A 58 -10.11 -3.26 -19.78
CA ILE A 58 -8.73 -3.44 -19.30
C ILE A 58 -7.76 -3.51 -20.48
N ALA A 59 -8.16 -4.19 -21.57
CA ALA A 59 -7.30 -4.37 -22.74
C ALA A 59 -6.95 -3.03 -23.39
N ALA A 60 -7.93 -2.13 -23.59
CA ALA A 60 -7.69 -0.81 -24.15
C ALA A 60 -6.77 0.03 -23.22
N ALA A 61 -7.01 -0.02 -21.90
CA ALA A 61 -6.20 0.72 -20.94
C ALA A 61 -4.74 0.23 -20.91
N VAL A 62 -4.50 -1.10 -20.87
CA VAL A 62 -3.14 -1.67 -20.88
C VAL A 62 -2.40 -1.31 -22.17
N LYS A 63 -3.09 -1.35 -23.33
CA LYS A 63 -2.49 -0.95 -24.61
C LYS A 63 -2.08 0.53 -24.64
N ALA A 64 -2.91 1.39 -24.04
CA ALA A 64 -2.73 2.85 -24.10
C ALA A 64 -1.72 3.40 -23.08
N CYS A 65 -1.39 2.64 -22.01
CA CYS A 65 -0.59 3.15 -20.88
C CYS A 65 0.81 2.53 -20.84
N ASP A 66 1.83 3.35 -20.59
CA ASP A 66 3.21 2.90 -20.40
C ASP A 66 3.47 2.44 -18.95
N ILE A 67 2.74 3.01 -17.98
CA ILE A 67 2.85 2.70 -16.55
C ILE A 67 1.51 2.15 -16.06
N VAL A 68 1.53 0.95 -15.48
CA VAL A 68 0.34 0.25 -14.98
C VAL A 68 0.47 0.06 -13.48
N PHE A 69 -0.40 0.72 -12.71
CA PHE A 69 -0.51 0.53 -11.26
C PHE A 69 -1.45 -0.63 -10.95
N VAL A 70 -0.95 -1.63 -10.23
CA VAL A 70 -1.73 -2.79 -9.79
C VAL A 70 -2.16 -2.58 -8.33
N GLY A 71 -3.46 -2.36 -8.14
CA GLY A 71 -4.10 -2.11 -6.85
C GLY A 71 -5.20 -3.11 -6.52
N VAL A 72 -4.99 -4.40 -6.83
CA VAL A 72 -5.94 -5.47 -6.56
C VAL A 72 -5.91 -5.94 -5.11
N ASN A 73 -7.00 -6.57 -4.66
CA ASN A 73 -7.09 -7.10 -3.32
C ASN A 73 -6.07 -8.21 -3.05
N THR A 74 -5.52 -8.21 -1.84
CA THR A 74 -4.62 -9.24 -1.30
C THR A 74 -5.19 -9.78 0.00
N PRO A 75 -6.29 -10.59 -0.05
CA PRO A 75 -6.92 -11.13 1.14
C PRO A 75 -5.99 -12.12 1.87
N THR A 76 -6.29 -12.39 3.14
CA THR A 76 -5.59 -13.45 3.87
C THR A 76 -5.99 -14.81 3.34
N LYS A 77 -5.02 -15.70 3.15
CA LYS A 77 -5.26 -17.08 2.71
C LYS A 77 -6.22 -17.83 3.64
N MET A 78 -7.21 -18.49 3.06
CA MET A 78 -8.23 -19.26 3.79
C MET A 78 -7.91 -20.74 3.91
N PHE A 79 -6.94 -21.26 3.12
CA PHE A 79 -6.54 -22.68 3.14
C PHE A 79 -5.06 -22.87 2.81
N GLY A 80 -4.58 -24.10 3.05
CA GLY A 80 -3.21 -24.51 2.73
C GLY A 80 -2.16 -23.87 3.64
N ARG A 81 -0.91 -23.94 3.21
CA ARG A 81 0.21 -23.38 3.96
C ARG A 81 0.06 -21.86 4.07
N GLY A 82 0.19 -21.33 5.28
CA GLY A 82 -0.01 -19.91 5.58
C GLY A 82 -1.48 -19.51 5.81
N LYS A 83 -2.42 -20.47 5.95
CA LYS A 83 -3.82 -20.17 6.29
C LYS A 83 -3.93 -19.21 7.49
N GLY A 84 -4.76 -18.19 7.36
CA GLY A 84 -5.00 -17.17 8.39
C GLY A 84 -3.89 -16.14 8.57
N ARG A 85 -2.76 -16.24 7.85
CA ARG A 85 -1.58 -15.34 8.01
C ARG A 85 -0.98 -14.86 6.71
N ALA A 86 -0.78 -15.73 5.72
CA ALA A 86 -0.21 -15.35 4.44
C ALA A 86 -1.21 -14.60 3.57
N SER A 87 -0.73 -13.70 2.71
CA SER A 87 -1.55 -13.07 1.67
C SER A 87 -1.87 -14.04 0.54
N ASP A 88 -3.09 -13.97 0.02
CA ASP A 88 -3.49 -14.68 -1.19
C ASP A 88 -3.21 -13.81 -2.41
N LEU A 89 -2.36 -14.28 -3.29
CA LEU A 89 -1.87 -13.55 -4.45
C LEU A 89 -2.58 -13.92 -5.76
N GLN A 90 -3.62 -14.77 -5.73
CA GLN A 90 -4.29 -15.26 -6.94
C GLN A 90 -4.82 -14.14 -7.85
N TYR A 91 -5.41 -13.08 -7.28
CA TYR A 91 -5.89 -11.92 -8.07
C TYR A 91 -4.74 -11.17 -8.71
N TRP A 92 -3.63 -11.11 -8.01
CA TRP A 92 -2.44 -10.41 -8.44
C TRP A 92 -1.75 -11.14 -9.59
N GLU A 93 -1.61 -12.48 -9.46
CA GLU A 93 -1.09 -13.34 -10.53
C GLU A 93 -1.99 -13.32 -11.78
N ALA A 94 -3.32 -13.34 -11.61
CA ALA A 94 -4.27 -13.24 -12.71
C ALA A 94 -4.11 -11.90 -13.45
N THR A 95 -4.00 -10.79 -12.71
CA THR A 95 -3.77 -9.45 -13.28
C THR A 95 -2.44 -9.38 -14.05
N ALA A 96 -1.36 -10.01 -13.54
CA ALA A 96 -0.09 -10.06 -14.25
C ALA A 96 -0.23 -10.77 -15.61
N ARG A 97 -0.94 -11.90 -15.66
CA ARG A 97 -1.21 -12.64 -16.91
C ARG A 97 -2.05 -11.83 -17.90
N GLU A 98 -3.08 -11.12 -17.41
CA GLU A 98 -3.90 -10.22 -18.25
C GLU A 98 -3.07 -9.07 -18.83
N ILE A 99 -2.28 -8.38 -18.00
CA ILE A 99 -1.40 -7.30 -18.46
C ILE A 99 -0.47 -7.82 -19.56
N LYS A 100 0.17 -8.96 -19.34
CA LYS A 100 1.04 -9.60 -20.34
C LYS A 100 0.32 -9.87 -21.65
N SER A 101 -0.92 -10.41 -21.59
CA SER A 101 -1.69 -10.79 -22.78
C SER A 101 -2.16 -9.60 -23.62
N PHE A 102 -2.34 -8.43 -22.99
CA PHE A 102 -2.84 -7.23 -23.67
C PHE A 102 -1.75 -6.23 -24.05
N ALA A 103 -0.54 -6.34 -23.47
CA ALA A 103 0.54 -5.42 -23.74
C ALA A 103 0.99 -5.49 -25.21
N GLN A 104 1.23 -4.32 -25.80
CA GLN A 104 1.73 -4.15 -27.17
C GLN A 104 3.06 -3.37 -27.21
N SER A 105 3.64 -3.12 -26.04
CA SER A 105 4.92 -2.45 -25.84
C SER A 105 5.45 -2.76 -24.46
N ASP A 106 6.72 -2.41 -24.19
CA ASP A 106 7.31 -2.48 -22.86
C ASP A 106 6.49 -1.68 -21.86
N LYS A 107 6.41 -2.17 -20.60
CA LYS A 107 5.60 -1.55 -19.54
C LYS A 107 6.37 -1.43 -18.23
N ILE A 108 6.07 -0.38 -17.49
CA ILE A 108 6.43 -0.27 -16.08
C ILE A 108 5.22 -0.72 -15.26
N ILE A 109 5.38 -1.76 -14.47
CA ILE A 109 4.33 -2.32 -13.61
C ILE A 109 4.61 -1.89 -12.18
N VAL A 110 3.65 -1.21 -11.57
CA VAL A 110 3.81 -0.63 -10.23
C VAL A 110 2.89 -1.36 -9.26
N GLU A 111 3.49 -2.08 -8.33
CA GLU A 111 2.78 -2.67 -7.19
C GLU A 111 2.34 -1.58 -6.23
N LYS A 112 1.02 -1.38 -6.13
CA LYS A 112 0.43 -0.42 -5.19
C LYS A 112 -0.17 -1.10 -3.96
N SER A 113 -0.60 -2.35 -4.11
CA SER A 113 -1.13 -3.16 -3.00
C SER A 113 -0.05 -3.44 -1.96
N THR A 114 -0.47 -3.68 -0.69
CA THR A 114 0.42 -4.19 0.34
C THR A 114 0.71 -5.66 0.08
N LEU A 115 1.94 -5.97 -0.28
CA LEU A 115 2.38 -7.28 -0.74
C LEU A 115 3.50 -7.84 0.15
N PRO A 116 3.61 -9.17 0.30
CA PRO A 116 4.75 -9.81 0.95
C PRO A 116 6.05 -9.51 0.20
N VAL A 117 7.16 -9.50 0.92
CA VAL A 117 8.50 -9.40 0.32
C VAL A 117 8.72 -10.51 -0.70
N ARG A 118 9.30 -10.19 -1.86
CA ARG A 118 9.53 -11.04 -3.04
C ARG A 118 8.31 -11.25 -3.93
N THR A 119 7.19 -10.57 -3.71
CA THR A 119 6.05 -10.64 -4.63
C THR A 119 6.42 -10.05 -6.00
N ALA A 120 7.16 -8.94 -6.03
CA ALA A 120 7.65 -8.35 -7.27
C ALA A 120 8.50 -9.33 -8.09
N ALA A 121 9.32 -10.17 -7.45
CA ALA A 121 10.09 -11.19 -8.15
C ALA A 121 9.19 -12.28 -8.79
N ALA A 122 8.10 -12.65 -8.12
CA ALA A 122 7.12 -13.58 -8.68
C ALA A 122 6.36 -12.96 -9.86
N MET A 123 6.02 -11.68 -9.78
CA MET A 123 5.41 -10.95 -10.89
C MET A 123 6.36 -10.83 -12.08
N ASP A 124 7.59 -10.44 -11.83
CA ASP A 124 8.61 -10.34 -12.87
C ASP A 124 8.75 -11.65 -13.63
N ALA A 125 8.79 -12.78 -12.91
CA ALA A 125 8.84 -14.11 -13.50
C ALA A 125 7.60 -14.42 -14.37
N ILE A 126 6.37 -14.05 -13.93
CA ILE A 126 5.14 -14.27 -14.72
C ILE A 126 5.11 -13.37 -15.96
N LEU A 127 5.45 -12.10 -15.81
CA LEU A 127 5.36 -11.11 -16.88
C LEU A 127 6.40 -11.35 -17.96
N ASN A 128 7.65 -11.65 -17.59
CA ASN A 128 8.77 -11.77 -18.49
C ASN A 128 9.02 -13.21 -19.00
N ASP A 129 8.25 -14.23 -18.54
CA ASP A 129 8.33 -15.60 -19.05
C ASP A 129 7.88 -15.66 -20.51
N HIS A 130 8.81 -15.96 -21.45
CA HIS A 130 8.54 -15.97 -22.90
C HIS A 130 7.75 -14.75 -23.42
N ALA A 131 8.01 -13.55 -22.88
CA ALA A 131 7.31 -12.33 -23.27
C ALA A 131 7.91 -11.71 -24.54
N GLU A 132 7.04 -11.10 -25.38
CA GLU A 132 7.47 -10.31 -26.55
C GLU A 132 7.96 -8.92 -26.14
N HIS A 133 7.52 -8.42 -24.98
CA HIS A 133 7.84 -7.11 -24.44
C HIS A 133 8.49 -7.22 -23.07
N THR A 134 9.22 -6.19 -22.66
CA THR A 134 9.88 -6.11 -21.36
C THR A 134 8.96 -5.48 -20.33
N PHE A 135 8.84 -6.10 -19.16
CA PHE A 135 8.10 -5.58 -18.04
C PHE A 135 9.05 -5.27 -16.88
N THR A 136 9.09 -4.02 -16.43
CA THR A 136 9.88 -3.62 -15.26
C THR A 136 8.98 -3.45 -14.06
N VAL A 137 9.15 -4.28 -13.03
CA VAL A 137 8.29 -4.26 -11.83
C VAL A 137 8.89 -3.34 -10.78
N LEU A 138 8.08 -2.38 -10.30
CA LEU A 138 8.38 -1.47 -9.21
C LEU A 138 7.43 -1.71 -8.04
N SER A 139 7.88 -1.44 -6.82
CA SER A 139 7.04 -1.38 -5.62
C SER A 139 6.85 0.09 -5.20
N ASN A 140 5.60 0.52 -5.06
CA ASN A 140 5.22 1.86 -4.60
C ASN A 140 4.08 1.75 -3.58
N PRO A 141 4.38 1.26 -2.37
CA PRO A 141 3.38 1.12 -1.33
C PRO A 141 2.82 2.47 -0.90
N GLU A 142 1.57 2.47 -0.42
CA GLU A 142 0.92 3.64 0.14
C GLU A 142 1.05 3.64 1.67
N PHE A 143 1.01 4.83 2.27
CA PHE A 143 1.07 5.04 3.72
C PHE A 143 -0.09 5.93 4.20
N LEU A 144 -1.26 5.74 3.60
CA LEU A 144 -2.45 6.55 3.82
C LEU A 144 -3.19 6.10 5.07
N ALA A 145 -3.91 7.04 5.71
CA ALA A 145 -4.90 6.74 6.73
C ALA A 145 -6.30 7.00 6.16
N GLU A 146 -7.27 6.12 6.49
CA GLU A 146 -8.68 6.32 6.16
C GLU A 146 -9.19 7.64 6.79
N GLY A 147 -9.93 8.43 6.03
CA GLY A 147 -10.43 9.74 6.43
C GLY A 147 -9.46 10.91 6.19
N THR A 148 -8.20 10.65 5.85
CA THR A 148 -7.21 11.67 5.49
C THR A 148 -6.47 11.38 4.19
N ALA A 149 -6.88 10.35 3.44
CA ALA A 149 -6.12 9.82 2.30
C ALA A 149 -5.88 10.87 1.20
N ILE A 150 -6.84 11.76 0.93
CA ILE A 150 -6.62 12.84 -0.07
C ILE A 150 -5.57 13.83 0.41
N LYS A 151 -5.62 14.23 1.68
CA LYS A 151 -4.61 15.11 2.28
C LYS A 151 -3.23 14.44 2.29
N ASP A 152 -3.17 13.18 2.71
CA ASP A 152 -1.92 12.40 2.78
C ASP A 152 -1.30 12.19 1.40
N LEU A 153 -2.12 12.13 0.32
CA LEU A 153 -1.64 12.06 -1.06
C LEU A 153 -1.14 13.40 -1.59
N LEU A 154 -1.79 14.51 -1.20
CA LEU A 154 -1.40 15.86 -1.64
C LEU A 154 -0.15 16.35 -0.89
N GLU A 155 -0.06 16.05 0.39
CA GLU A 155 1.01 16.46 1.29
C GLU A 155 1.62 15.26 2.02
N PRO A 156 2.23 14.30 1.31
CA PRO A 156 2.75 13.10 1.94
C PRO A 156 3.94 13.39 2.85
N ASP A 157 4.04 12.65 3.97
CA ASP A 157 5.27 12.62 4.77
C ASP A 157 6.43 12.09 3.91
N ARG A 158 6.15 11.08 3.08
CA ARG A 158 7.07 10.45 2.14
C ARG A 158 6.35 9.71 1.02
N VAL A 159 7.00 9.58 -0.12
CA VAL A 159 6.68 8.63 -1.19
C VAL A 159 7.83 7.63 -1.29
N LEU A 160 7.53 6.34 -1.35
CA LEU A 160 8.53 5.29 -1.50
C LEU A 160 8.41 4.63 -2.86
N VAL A 161 9.53 4.56 -3.59
CA VAL A 161 9.63 3.87 -4.88
C VAL A 161 10.77 2.86 -4.80
N GLY A 162 10.45 1.58 -4.90
CA GLY A 162 11.42 0.49 -4.96
C GLY A 162 11.50 -0.11 -6.36
N GLY A 163 12.69 -0.43 -6.82
CA GLY A 163 12.85 -1.07 -8.12
C GLY A 163 14.17 -1.81 -8.28
N PRO A 164 14.34 -2.54 -9.40
CA PRO A 164 15.57 -3.25 -9.71
C PRO A 164 16.76 -2.31 -9.86
N GLU A 165 17.93 -2.72 -9.40
CA GLU A 165 19.19 -1.94 -9.49
C GLU A 165 19.86 -2.04 -10.87
N THR A 166 19.09 -2.42 -11.90
CA THR A 166 19.51 -2.46 -13.29
C THR A 166 19.37 -1.10 -13.99
N PRO A 167 19.99 -0.87 -15.15
CA PRO A 167 19.76 0.35 -15.93
C PRO A 167 18.28 0.57 -16.27
N ALA A 168 17.55 -0.47 -16.69
CA ALA A 168 16.11 -0.40 -16.96
C ALA A 168 15.30 -0.09 -15.69
N GLY A 169 15.63 -0.74 -14.55
CA GLY A 169 15.01 -0.46 -13.25
C GLY A 169 15.20 0.99 -12.82
N ARG A 170 16.40 1.53 -12.95
CA ARG A 170 16.68 2.94 -12.64
C ARG A 170 15.90 3.91 -13.54
N ALA A 171 15.76 3.60 -14.83
CA ALA A 171 14.95 4.39 -15.74
C ALA A 171 13.46 4.35 -15.37
N ALA A 172 12.94 3.17 -15.01
CA ALA A 172 11.56 3.01 -14.55
C ALA A 172 11.31 3.74 -13.22
N ILE A 173 12.25 3.66 -12.25
CA ILE A 173 12.19 4.45 -11.01
C ILE A 173 12.13 5.94 -11.33
N ALA A 174 12.98 6.45 -12.21
CA ALA A 174 13.00 7.85 -12.59
C ALA A 174 11.67 8.29 -13.20
N ALA A 175 11.08 7.49 -14.09
CA ALA A 175 9.78 7.77 -14.70
C ALA A 175 8.64 7.87 -13.67
N LEU A 176 8.63 6.99 -12.66
CA LEU A 176 7.64 7.04 -11.59
C LEU A 176 7.89 8.21 -10.62
N VAL A 177 9.14 8.50 -10.31
CA VAL A 177 9.55 9.67 -9.50
C VAL A 177 9.09 10.96 -10.16
N ASP A 178 9.23 11.11 -11.47
CA ASP A 178 8.81 12.30 -12.22
C ASP A 178 7.30 12.57 -12.11
N ILE A 179 6.48 11.50 -12.02
CA ILE A 179 5.04 11.65 -11.78
C ILE A 179 4.79 12.31 -10.43
N TYR A 180 5.43 11.82 -9.36
CA TYR A 180 5.26 12.35 -8.01
C TYR A 180 5.93 13.71 -7.82
N ALA A 181 7.04 13.98 -8.48
CA ALA A 181 7.79 15.24 -8.40
C ALA A 181 6.98 16.45 -8.92
N ALA A 182 5.87 16.23 -9.62
CA ALA A 182 4.94 17.28 -10.01
C ALA A 182 4.34 18.04 -8.82
N TRP A 183 4.29 17.43 -7.62
CA TRP A 183 3.73 18.09 -6.41
C TRP A 183 4.45 17.70 -5.11
N VAL A 184 5.24 16.64 -5.09
CA VAL A 184 5.98 16.20 -3.89
C VAL A 184 7.42 16.67 -3.99
N PRO A 185 7.94 17.36 -2.98
CA PRO A 185 9.35 17.75 -2.92
C PRO A 185 10.27 16.53 -3.07
N ARG A 186 11.35 16.68 -3.85
CA ARG A 186 12.21 15.54 -4.23
C ARG A 186 12.82 14.81 -3.02
N GLU A 187 13.13 15.54 -1.95
CA GLU A 187 13.67 15.01 -0.70
C GLU A 187 12.69 14.09 0.05
N LYS A 188 11.38 14.21 -0.23
CA LYS A 188 10.36 13.31 0.32
C LYS A 188 10.12 12.07 -0.55
N ILE A 189 10.70 11.99 -1.74
CA ILE A 189 10.60 10.82 -2.62
C ILE A 189 11.82 9.94 -2.41
N LEU A 190 11.62 8.86 -1.63
CA LEU A 190 12.68 7.93 -1.25
C LEU A 190 12.73 6.78 -2.26
N THR A 191 13.93 6.42 -2.69
CA THR A 191 14.15 5.31 -3.62
C THR A 191 14.96 4.20 -2.96
N THR A 192 14.57 2.94 -3.17
CA THR A 192 15.23 1.76 -2.59
C THR A 192 15.23 0.61 -3.59
N ASN A 193 15.85 -0.53 -3.24
CA ASN A 193 15.58 -1.76 -3.97
C ASN A 193 14.11 -2.23 -3.72
N VAL A 194 13.60 -3.06 -4.60
CA VAL A 194 12.19 -3.49 -4.59
C VAL A 194 11.80 -4.20 -3.30
N TRP A 195 12.66 -5.08 -2.79
CA TRP A 195 12.35 -5.88 -1.58
C TRP A 195 12.33 -5.05 -0.30
N SER A 196 13.21 -4.04 -0.22
CA SER A 196 13.17 -3.07 0.89
C SER A 196 11.88 -2.25 0.86
N ALA A 197 11.38 -1.86 -0.32
CA ALA A 197 10.12 -1.13 -0.43
C ALA A 197 8.92 -1.99 0.01
N GLU A 198 8.84 -3.25 -0.45
CA GLU A 198 7.79 -4.19 -0.03
C GLU A 198 7.80 -4.40 1.49
N LEU A 199 8.99 -4.66 2.09
CA LEU A 199 9.11 -4.89 3.52
C LEU A 199 8.77 -3.63 4.33
N THR A 200 9.13 -2.45 3.85
CA THR A 200 8.93 -1.18 4.57
C THR A 200 7.45 -0.95 4.90
N LYS A 201 6.52 -1.30 4.00
CA LYS A 201 5.08 -1.14 4.28
C LYS A 201 4.61 -2.02 5.42
N LEU A 202 4.98 -3.31 5.40
CA LEU A 202 4.64 -4.25 6.48
C LEU A 202 5.28 -3.82 7.81
N ALA A 203 6.56 -3.45 7.77
CA ALA A 203 7.29 -2.99 8.94
C ALA A 203 6.67 -1.72 9.54
N ALA A 204 6.32 -0.72 8.71
CA ALA A 204 5.69 0.50 9.19
C ALA A 204 4.37 0.22 9.91
N ASN A 205 3.48 -0.60 9.32
CA ASN A 205 2.22 -0.98 9.95
C ASN A 205 2.43 -1.79 11.23
N ALA A 206 3.41 -2.69 11.26
CA ALA A 206 3.77 -3.46 12.45
C ALA A 206 4.28 -2.58 13.59
N PHE A 207 5.11 -1.58 13.31
CA PHE A 207 5.58 -0.62 14.31
C PHE A 207 4.45 0.25 14.85
N LEU A 208 3.51 0.69 14.02
CA LEU A 208 2.34 1.43 14.49
C LEU A 208 1.44 0.57 15.38
N ALA A 209 1.16 -0.67 14.98
CA ALA A 209 0.41 -1.65 15.78
C ALA A 209 1.10 -1.95 17.12
N GLN A 210 2.42 -2.15 17.09
CA GLN A 210 3.23 -2.40 18.29
C GLN A 210 3.17 -1.22 19.29
N ARG A 211 3.14 0.03 18.82
CA ARG A 211 2.99 1.19 19.71
C ARG A 211 1.65 1.16 20.46
N VAL A 212 0.55 0.82 19.76
CA VAL A 212 -0.76 0.68 20.39
C VAL A 212 -0.78 -0.46 21.42
N SER A 213 -0.25 -1.63 21.06
CA SER A 213 -0.17 -2.77 22.00
C SER A 213 0.74 -2.45 23.18
N SER A 214 1.83 -1.72 22.97
CA SER A 214 2.76 -1.33 24.05
C SER A 214 2.11 -0.39 25.05
N ILE A 215 1.40 0.66 24.60
CA ILE A 215 0.74 1.57 25.54
C ILE A 215 -0.41 0.90 26.28
N ASN A 216 -1.14 -0.05 25.63
CA ASN A 216 -2.16 -0.84 26.29
C ASN A 216 -1.58 -1.79 27.37
N ALA A 217 -0.41 -2.38 27.13
CA ALA A 217 0.30 -3.15 28.13
C ALA A 217 0.69 -2.29 29.34
N ILE A 218 1.13 -1.04 29.12
CA ILE A 218 1.41 -0.07 30.19
C ILE A 218 0.12 0.34 30.92
N ALA A 219 -1.01 0.50 30.20
CA ALA A 219 -2.29 0.84 30.80
C ALA A 219 -2.73 -0.21 31.85
N GLY A 220 -2.58 -1.50 31.55
CA GLY A 220 -2.84 -2.55 32.53
C GLY A 220 -1.98 -2.46 33.81
N LEU A 221 -0.71 -2.06 33.68
CA LEU A 221 0.15 -1.80 34.85
C LEU A 221 -0.29 -0.53 35.61
N CYS A 222 -0.72 0.50 34.90
CA CYS A 222 -1.25 1.72 35.52
C CYS A 222 -2.51 1.43 36.35
N GLU A 223 -3.43 0.62 35.82
CA GLU A 223 -4.63 0.18 36.57
C GLU A 223 -4.26 -0.57 37.84
N ALA A 224 -3.26 -1.44 37.81
CA ALA A 224 -2.84 -2.22 38.96
C ALA A 224 -2.09 -1.37 40.02
N THR A 225 -1.47 -0.27 39.65
CA THR A 225 -0.60 0.56 40.52
C THR A 225 -1.27 1.87 40.94
N GLY A 226 -2.36 2.27 40.32
CA GLY A 226 -2.99 3.59 40.51
C GLY A 226 -2.31 4.73 39.75
N ALA A 227 -1.42 4.43 38.80
CA ALA A 227 -0.87 5.43 37.89
C ALA A 227 -1.89 5.81 36.80
N ASP A 228 -1.72 6.98 36.19
CA ASP A 228 -2.54 7.45 35.07
C ASP A 228 -1.80 7.22 33.74
N VAL A 229 -2.39 6.42 32.83
CA VAL A 229 -1.77 6.08 31.56
C VAL A 229 -1.65 7.27 30.62
N ASP A 230 -2.58 8.24 30.66
CA ASP A 230 -2.52 9.44 29.82
C ASP A 230 -1.38 10.35 30.27
N GLU A 231 -1.11 10.47 31.58
CA GLU A 231 0.05 11.17 32.11
C GLU A 231 1.35 10.49 31.69
N VAL A 232 1.44 9.16 31.85
CA VAL A 232 2.61 8.36 31.42
C VAL A 232 2.85 8.55 29.92
N ALA A 233 1.81 8.39 29.09
CA ALA A 233 1.92 8.54 27.63
C ALA A 233 2.35 9.95 27.22
N LYS A 234 1.82 11.00 27.90
CA LYS A 234 2.19 12.41 27.66
C LYS A 234 3.66 12.65 27.95
N VAL A 235 4.16 12.16 29.08
CA VAL A 235 5.57 12.37 29.48
C VAL A 235 6.52 11.57 28.57
N MET A 236 6.20 10.29 28.30
CA MET A 236 6.94 9.47 27.34
C MET A 236 6.97 10.11 25.94
N GLY A 237 5.83 10.58 25.47
CA GLY A 237 5.68 11.20 24.15
C GLY A 237 6.39 12.53 23.98
N ALA A 238 6.77 13.20 25.08
CA ALA A 238 7.57 14.41 25.05
C ALA A 238 9.07 14.15 24.71
N ASP A 239 9.55 12.92 24.88
CA ASP A 239 10.85 12.53 24.38
C ASP A 239 10.80 12.44 22.83
N HIS A 240 11.62 13.27 22.15
CA HIS A 240 11.67 13.32 20.69
C HIS A 240 12.02 11.99 20.03
N ARG A 241 12.73 11.09 20.72
CA ARG A 241 13.08 9.75 20.25
C ARG A 241 11.85 8.81 20.22
N ILE A 242 10.85 9.08 21.08
CA ILE A 242 9.59 8.32 21.15
C ILE A 242 8.51 9.02 20.33
N GLY A 243 8.26 10.30 20.61
CA GLY A 243 7.20 11.11 20.02
C GLY A 243 5.78 10.69 20.50
N PRO A 244 4.79 11.58 20.39
CA PRO A 244 3.47 11.40 21.03
C PRO A 244 2.49 10.55 20.22
N LYS A 245 2.77 10.24 18.94
CA LYS A 245 1.81 9.56 18.06
C LYS A 245 1.69 8.07 18.42
N PHE A 246 0.46 7.53 18.36
CA PHE A 246 0.12 6.13 18.65
C PHE A 246 0.42 5.69 20.09
N LEU A 247 0.32 6.60 21.06
CA LEU A 247 0.48 6.33 22.51
C LEU A 247 -0.82 6.58 23.28
N LYS A 248 -1.99 6.54 22.63
CA LYS A 248 -3.28 6.62 23.31
C LYS A 248 -3.78 5.21 23.62
N ALA A 249 -3.93 4.89 24.91
CA ALA A 249 -4.52 3.63 25.36
C ALA A 249 -6.02 3.56 25.00
N GLY A 250 -6.51 2.37 24.74
CA GLY A 250 -7.90 2.14 24.34
C GLY A 250 -8.16 0.67 24.00
N PRO A 251 -9.27 0.34 23.31
CA PRO A 251 -9.65 -1.05 23.00
C PRO A 251 -8.73 -1.76 22.02
N GLY A 252 -7.62 -1.18 21.65
CA GLY A 252 -6.69 -1.71 20.67
C GLY A 252 -6.93 -1.19 19.25
N PHE A 253 -6.18 -1.73 18.30
CA PHE A 253 -6.37 -1.45 16.89
C PHE A 253 -7.34 -2.44 16.25
N GLY A 254 -8.19 -1.93 15.37
CA GLY A 254 -9.10 -2.70 14.54
C GLY A 254 -8.73 -2.56 13.05
N GLY A 255 -9.73 -2.79 12.20
CA GLY A 255 -9.60 -2.67 10.76
C GLY A 255 -8.90 -3.85 10.10
N SER A 256 -8.81 -3.79 8.78
CA SER A 256 -8.29 -4.88 7.97
C SER A 256 -6.77 -4.85 7.77
N CYS A 257 -6.09 -3.73 8.10
CA CYS A 257 -4.69 -3.52 7.73
C CYS A 257 -3.70 -4.01 8.80
N PHE A 258 -3.74 -3.47 10.03
CA PHE A 258 -2.70 -3.75 11.02
C PHE A 258 -2.61 -5.23 11.38
N LYS A 259 -3.72 -5.87 11.74
CA LYS A 259 -3.73 -7.30 12.13
C LYS A 259 -3.24 -8.18 10.98
N LYS A 260 -3.72 -7.93 9.76
CA LYS A 260 -3.32 -8.68 8.57
C LYS A 260 -1.82 -8.53 8.30
N ASP A 261 -1.29 -7.32 8.37
CA ASP A 261 0.10 -7.04 8.01
C ASP A 261 1.07 -7.58 9.07
N VAL A 262 0.73 -7.47 10.38
CA VAL A 262 1.52 -8.10 11.45
C VAL A 262 1.52 -9.62 11.32
N LEU A 263 0.36 -10.27 11.08
CA LEU A 263 0.28 -11.72 10.88
C LEU A 263 1.08 -12.17 9.64
N ASN A 264 1.09 -11.37 8.57
CA ASN A 264 1.91 -11.65 7.40
C ASN A 264 3.41 -11.51 7.71
N LEU A 265 3.80 -10.51 8.49
CA LEU A 265 5.20 -10.35 8.95
C LEU A 265 5.63 -11.54 9.82
N VAL A 266 4.78 -12.01 10.74
CA VAL A 266 5.03 -13.24 11.55
C VAL A 266 5.26 -14.44 10.64
N TYR A 267 4.37 -14.64 9.65
CA TYR A 267 4.48 -15.75 8.71
C TYR A 267 5.78 -15.68 7.88
N LEU A 268 6.18 -14.49 7.44
CA LEU A 268 7.45 -14.29 6.75
C LEU A 268 8.65 -14.65 7.65
N CYS A 269 8.66 -14.17 8.89
CA CYS A 269 9.71 -14.52 9.86
C CYS A 269 9.83 -16.03 10.05
N GLU A 270 8.71 -16.73 10.24
CA GLU A 270 8.69 -18.21 10.35
C GLU A 270 9.24 -18.88 9.07
N THR A 271 8.83 -18.38 7.88
CA THR A 271 9.25 -18.95 6.60
C THR A 271 10.76 -18.85 6.39
N PHE A 272 11.38 -17.81 6.93
CA PHE A 272 12.83 -17.61 6.91
C PHE A 272 13.56 -18.18 8.14
N GLY A 273 12.87 -18.93 9.02
CA GLY A 273 13.47 -19.54 10.22
C GLY A 273 13.80 -18.55 11.33
N LEU A 274 13.24 -17.33 11.29
CA LEU A 274 13.45 -16.26 12.26
C LEU A 274 12.43 -16.38 13.42
N HIS A 275 12.47 -17.48 14.16
CA HIS A 275 11.44 -17.81 15.16
C HIS A 275 11.32 -16.77 16.26
N THR A 276 12.44 -16.29 16.82
CA THR A 276 12.41 -15.24 17.87
C THR A 276 11.76 -13.95 17.39
N ALA A 277 11.99 -13.55 16.14
CA ALA A 277 11.32 -12.39 15.56
C ALA A 277 9.83 -12.65 15.32
N ALA A 278 9.47 -13.85 14.89
CA ALA A 278 8.07 -14.27 14.75
C ALA A 278 7.32 -14.21 16.09
N ASP A 279 7.93 -14.74 17.15
CA ASP A 279 7.37 -14.72 18.50
C ASP A 279 7.16 -13.28 19.01
N TYR A 280 8.15 -12.41 18.80
CA TYR A 280 8.06 -10.99 19.17
C TYR A 280 6.87 -10.30 18.49
N TRP A 281 6.74 -10.41 17.18
CA TRP A 281 5.64 -9.78 16.47
C TRP A 281 4.28 -10.41 16.76
N SER A 282 4.22 -11.72 17.08
CA SER A 282 3.00 -12.40 17.51
C SER A 282 2.44 -11.80 18.80
N GLN A 283 3.29 -11.38 19.74
CA GLN A 283 2.85 -10.78 21.00
C GLN A 283 2.13 -9.44 20.81
N VAL A 284 2.40 -8.73 19.72
CA VAL A 284 1.64 -7.51 19.37
C VAL A 284 0.16 -7.82 19.15
N ILE A 285 -0.14 -8.93 18.47
CA ILE A 285 -1.52 -9.39 18.24
C ILE A 285 -2.14 -9.94 19.52
N VAL A 286 -1.39 -10.75 20.27
CA VAL A 286 -1.87 -11.32 21.56
C VAL A 286 -2.27 -10.20 22.52
N MET A 287 -1.45 -9.16 22.64
CA MET A 287 -1.76 -8.00 23.49
C MET A 287 -2.96 -7.20 22.97
N ASN A 288 -3.13 -7.10 21.66
CA ASN A 288 -4.27 -6.40 21.06
C ASN A 288 -5.60 -7.15 21.26
N ASP A 289 -5.54 -8.48 21.21
CA ASP A 289 -6.73 -9.35 21.36
C ASP A 289 -7.13 -9.53 22.84
N HIS A 290 -6.27 -9.19 23.82
CA HIS A 290 -6.53 -9.17 25.27
C HIS A 290 -7.37 -7.97 25.66
#